data_938278bb4e7b223df47f45ca123f1217
#
_entry.id   938278bb4e7b223df47f45ca123f1217
#
_cell.length_a   1.000
_cell.length_b   1.000
_cell.length_c   1.000
_cell.angle_alpha   90.00
_cell.angle_beta   90.00
_cell.angle_gamma   90.00
#
_symmetry.space_group_name_H-M   'P 1'
#
loop_
_entity.id
_entity.type
_entity.pdbx_description
1 polymer ?
#
loop_
_entity_poly.entity_id
_entity_poly.type
_entity_poly.pdbx_seq_one_letter_code
_entity_poly.pdbx_strand_id
1 'polypeptide(L)'
;MKKKNLVLLLSGIVVILVSVVISFFIKNGIPVNANGKTVKELYSYVGNSDLEKCGGLVFYNDSKVDYNSLSNDTKICLAYTQVKKEVKEEIKLDKNKKGNICTLSKDLIFATDNYEDKICTLSKTNKDLVNENYKKIFGKEIDAYDKFQLDNITVCYLNDDSYYCGLSEEYTYTIGAEPHTYRAIKDSFKKNDEIIIYDYFLKVINNECYTSYVKDSKNDKCTKALENNKNVDYKFLKKYGTRYKHIFKKDNNVYHWVSSEKIN
;
A
#
# COMPACT_ATOMS: atom_id res chain seq x y z
N MET A 1 -45.61 -35.15 16.30
CA MET A 1 -45.64 -33.67 16.48
C MET A 1 -46.83 -33.12 15.70
N LYS A 2 -47.78 -32.38 16.31
CA LYS A 2 -48.94 -31.82 15.63
C LYS A 2 -48.45 -30.76 14.59
N LYS A 3 -49.03 -30.75 13.37
CA LYS A 3 -48.68 -29.83 12.27
C LYS A 3 -48.50 -28.35 12.75
N LYS A 4 -49.37 -27.90 13.68
CA LYS A 4 -49.26 -26.53 14.28
C LYS A 4 -47.93 -26.27 14.99
N ASN A 5 -47.39 -27.22 15.74
CA ASN A 5 -46.15 -27.07 16.47
C ASN A 5 -44.92 -27.04 15.53
N LEU A 6 -45.02 -27.77 14.41
CA LEU A 6 -43.99 -27.76 13.37
C LEU A 6 -43.93 -26.39 12.66
N VAL A 7 -45.09 -25.83 12.33
CA VAL A 7 -45.17 -24.50 11.69
C VAL A 7 -44.64 -23.39 12.62
N LEU A 8 -44.98 -23.42 13.90
CA LEU A 8 -44.49 -22.50 14.89
C LEU A 8 -42.96 -22.62 15.08
N LEU A 9 -42.42 -23.83 15.11
CA LEU A 9 -40.98 -24.07 15.19
C LEU A 9 -40.24 -23.51 13.95
N LEU A 10 -40.77 -23.81 12.75
CA LEU A 10 -40.18 -23.32 11.51
C LEU A 10 -40.24 -21.78 11.39
N SER A 11 -41.37 -21.17 11.78
CA SER A 11 -41.47 -19.70 11.79
C SER A 11 -40.49 -19.06 12.78
N GLY A 12 -40.30 -19.64 13.97
CA GLY A 12 -39.30 -19.19 14.97
C GLY A 12 -37.86 -19.24 14.41
N ILE A 13 -37.52 -20.36 13.74
CA ILE A 13 -36.20 -20.51 13.11
C ILE A 13 -35.97 -19.45 12.02
N VAL A 14 -36.97 -19.20 11.18
CA VAL A 14 -36.91 -18.19 10.11
C VAL A 14 -36.68 -16.78 10.72
N VAL A 15 -37.42 -16.42 11.78
CA VAL A 15 -37.26 -15.11 12.45
C VAL A 15 -35.85 -14.98 13.03
N ILE A 16 -35.32 -16.01 13.66
CA ILE A 16 -33.95 -15.99 14.21
C ILE A 16 -32.93 -15.82 13.08
N LEU A 17 -33.05 -16.58 12.00
CA LEU A 17 -32.14 -16.48 10.86
C LEU A 17 -32.16 -15.07 10.22
N VAL A 18 -33.34 -14.50 10.01
CA VAL A 18 -33.53 -13.16 9.47
C VAL A 18 -32.89 -12.12 10.43
N SER A 19 -33.12 -12.25 11.73
CA SER A 19 -32.52 -11.34 12.72
C SER A 19 -31.00 -11.41 12.74
N VAL A 20 -30.41 -12.60 12.61
CA VAL A 20 -28.95 -12.78 12.52
C VAL A 20 -28.39 -12.13 11.26
N VAL A 21 -29.07 -12.33 10.11
CA VAL A 21 -28.67 -11.73 8.82
C VAL A 21 -28.76 -10.20 8.88
N ILE A 22 -29.85 -9.66 9.40
CA ILE A 22 -30.02 -8.21 9.58
C ILE A 22 -28.93 -7.64 10.51
N SER A 23 -28.67 -8.30 11.64
CA SER A 23 -27.62 -7.90 12.58
C SER A 23 -26.23 -7.91 11.94
N PHE A 24 -25.97 -8.91 11.10
CA PHE A 24 -24.72 -8.98 10.33
C PHE A 24 -24.56 -7.78 9.40
N PHE A 25 -25.59 -7.41 8.63
CA PHE A 25 -25.54 -6.26 7.72
C PHE A 25 -25.48 -4.93 8.47
N ILE A 26 -26.14 -4.78 9.59
CA ILE A 26 -26.03 -3.58 10.43
C ILE A 26 -24.60 -3.42 10.95
N LYS A 27 -23.97 -4.53 11.38
CA LYS A 27 -22.61 -4.50 11.93
C LYS A 27 -21.54 -4.28 10.87
N ASN A 28 -21.60 -5.05 9.78
CA ASN A 28 -20.52 -5.14 8.80
C ASN A 28 -20.77 -4.33 7.52
N GLY A 29 -22.01 -3.96 7.22
CA GLY A 29 -22.42 -3.36 5.95
C GLY A 29 -22.86 -4.40 4.90
N ILE A 30 -23.18 -3.92 3.71
CA ILE A 30 -23.62 -4.74 2.58
C ILE A 30 -22.38 -5.26 1.84
N PRO A 31 -22.26 -6.57 1.60
CA PRO A 31 -21.15 -7.12 0.81
C PRO A 31 -21.10 -6.48 -0.59
N VAL A 32 -19.91 -6.10 -1.02
CA VAL A 32 -19.64 -5.62 -2.38
C VAL A 32 -18.64 -6.56 -3.06
N ASN A 33 -18.65 -6.56 -4.39
CA ASN A 33 -17.77 -7.46 -5.15
C ASN A 33 -16.30 -7.08 -4.94
N ALA A 34 -15.53 -7.92 -4.25
CA ALA A 34 -14.10 -7.74 -4.01
C ALA A 34 -13.26 -7.63 -5.30
N ASN A 35 -13.74 -8.21 -6.40
CA ASN A 35 -13.14 -8.12 -7.72
C ASN A 35 -13.68 -6.95 -8.57
N GLY A 36 -14.61 -6.16 -8.02
CA GLY A 36 -15.18 -5.00 -8.69
C GLY A 36 -14.14 -3.90 -8.94
N LYS A 37 -14.33 -3.13 -10.01
CA LYS A 37 -13.39 -2.05 -10.42
C LYS A 37 -13.09 -1.09 -9.27
N THR A 38 -14.12 -0.60 -8.57
CA THR A 38 -13.96 0.35 -7.46
C THR A 38 -13.13 -0.26 -6.32
N VAL A 39 -13.42 -1.51 -5.92
CA VAL A 39 -12.67 -2.15 -4.82
C VAL A 39 -11.21 -2.36 -5.21
N LYS A 40 -10.93 -2.80 -6.44
CA LYS A 40 -9.55 -2.95 -6.94
C LYS A 40 -8.80 -1.63 -7.01
N GLU A 41 -9.46 -0.56 -7.45
CA GLU A 41 -8.87 0.77 -7.48
C GLU A 41 -8.51 1.25 -6.08
N LEU A 42 -9.45 1.17 -5.13
CA LEU A 42 -9.20 1.56 -3.74
C LEU A 42 -8.12 0.70 -3.08
N TYR A 43 -8.14 -0.60 -3.36
CA TYR A 43 -7.13 -1.50 -2.82
C TYR A 43 -5.73 -1.20 -3.37
N SER A 44 -5.62 -0.68 -4.60
CA SER A 44 -4.31 -0.27 -5.15
C SER A 44 -3.65 0.85 -4.34
N TYR A 45 -4.39 1.64 -3.58
CA TYR A 45 -3.84 2.69 -2.71
C TYR A 45 -3.14 2.13 -1.47
N VAL A 46 -3.44 0.91 -1.06
CA VAL A 46 -2.88 0.29 0.16
C VAL A 46 -2.19 -1.06 -0.10
N GLY A 47 -2.50 -1.73 -1.19
CA GLY A 47 -2.06 -3.09 -1.50
C GLY A 47 -1.18 -3.22 -2.75
N ASN A 48 -0.79 -2.15 -3.42
CA ASN A 48 0.12 -2.21 -4.56
C ASN A 48 1.55 -2.55 -4.11
N SER A 49 2.27 -3.41 -4.86
CA SER A 49 3.68 -3.74 -4.60
C SER A 49 4.62 -2.55 -4.65
N ASP A 50 4.35 -1.57 -5.53
CA ASP A 50 5.17 -0.37 -5.64
C ASP A 50 5.19 0.48 -4.36
N LEU A 51 4.20 0.29 -3.46
CA LEU A 51 4.16 0.95 -2.16
C LEU A 51 5.28 0.49 -1.21
N GLU A 52 5.94 -0.63 -1.49
CA GLU A 52 7.09 -1.10 -0.72
C GLU A 52 8.23 -0.07 -0.71
N LYS A 53 8.33 0.71 -1.78
CA LYS A 53 9.27 1.82 -1.91
C LYS A 53 8.99 2.95 -0.91
N CYS A 54 7.73 3.17 -0.54
CA CYS A 54 7.29 4.28 0.31
C CYS A 54 7.37 3.99 1.82
N GLY A 55 8.52 3.56 2.32
CA GLY A 55 8.69 3.29 3.75
C GLY A 55 8.06 1.98 4.20
N GLY A 56 7.94 1.05 3.27
CA GLY A 56 7.65 -0.33 3.59
C GLY A 56 6.21 -0.64 3.93
N LEU A 57 5.28 -0.36 3.04
CA LEU A 57 3.88 -0.76 3.22
C LEU A 57 3.32 -0.41 4.61
N VAL A 58 3.49 0.84 5.00
CA VAL A 58 3.11 1.39 6.31
C VAL A 58 1.67 1.03 6.75
N PHE A 59 0.79 0.71 5.79
CA PHE A 59 -0.59 0.30 6.06
C PHE A 59 -0.71 -1.05 6.77
N TYR A 60 0.36 -1.88 6.76
CA TYR A 60 0.41 -3.21 7.38
C TYR A 60 1.21 -3.17 8.69
N ASN A 61 0.87 -2.22 9.54
CA ASN A 61 1.47 -2.02 10.86
C ASN A 61 0.71 -2.81 11.94
N ASP A 62 1.36 -3.04 13.08
CA ASP A 62 0.74 -3.63 14.26
C ASP A 62 -0.26 -2.68 14.94
N SER A 63 -0.08 -1.38 14.81
CA SER A 63 -1.00 -0.33 15.26
C SER A 63 -1.84 0.21 14.12
N LYS A 64 -2.95 0.86 14.45
CA LYS A 64 -3.78 1.59 13.48
C LYS A 64 -2.96 2.70 12.84
N VAL A 65 -3.06 2.80 11.52
CA VAL A 65 -2.47 3.83 10.68
C VAL A 65 -3.59 4.70 10.11
N ASP A 66 -3.44 6.01 10.18
CA ASP A 66 -4.31 7.00 9.56
C ASP A 66 -3.49 8.12 8.92
N TYR A 67 -4.16 9.11 8.32
CA TYR A 67 -3.49 10.23 7.65
C TYR A 67 -2.47 10.96 8.54
N ASN A 68 -2.78 11.16 9.82
CA ASN A 68 -1.91 11.93 10.72
C ASN A 68 -0.69 11.12 11.18
N SER A 69 -0.78 9.80 11.15
CA SER A 69 0.33 8.91 11.50
C SER A 69 1.36 8.73 10.38
N LEU A 70 1.02 9.15 9.14
CA LEU A 70 1.95 9.11 8.02
C LEU A 70 2.83 10.36 7.97
N SER A 71 4.13 10.17 7.69
CA SER A 71 5.03 11.29 7.37
C SER A 71 4.62 11.96 6.05
N ASN A 72 5.03 13.19 5.83
CA ASN A 72 4.77 13.87 4.56
C ASN A 72 5.50 13.17 3.41
N ASP A 73 6.73 12.71 3.62
CA ASP A 73 7.48 11.91 2.64
C ASP A 73 6.69 10.67 2.21
N THR A 74 6.16 9.91 3.18
CA THR A 74 5.35 8.74 2.88
C THR A 74 4.11 9.10 2.07
N LYS A 75 3.40 10.16 2.42
CA LYS A 75 2.17 10.59 1.73
C LYS A 75 2.43 10.95 0.27
N ILE A 76 3.49 11.73 0.01
CA ILE A 76 3.82 12.14 -1.35
C ILE A 76 4.37 10.98 -2.17
N CYS A 77 5.19 10.13 -1.55
CA CYS A 77 5.66 8.91 -2.17
C CYS A 77 4.50 8.00 -2.61
N LEU A 78 3.51 7.79 -1.76
CA LEU A 78 2.30 7.01 -2.11
C LEU A 78 1.56 7.60 -3.31
N ALA A 79 1.46 8.93 -3.39
CA ALA A 79 0.84 9.61 -4.53
C ALA A 79 1.69 9.47 -5.81
N TYR A 80 3.00 9.58 -5.68
CA TYR A 80 3.96 9.43 -6.78
C TYR A 80 3.89 8.02 -7.38
N THR A 81 3.88 6.97 -6.57
CA THR A 81 3.83 5.57 -7.04
C THR A 81 2.55 5.21 -7.80
N GLN A 82 1.49 6.02 -7.70
CA GLN A 82 0.26 5.85 -8.47
C GLN A 82 0.33 6.49 -9.86
N VAL A 83 1.39 7.22 -10.19
CA VAL A 83 1.57 7.81 -11.52
C VAL A 83 1.97 6.73 -12.52
N LYS A 84 1.19 6.59 -13.59
CA LYS A 84 1.39 5.55 -14.61
C LYS A 84 2.31 5.96 -15.75
N LYS A 85 2.71 7.23 -15.81
CA LYS A 85 3.54 7.77 -16.89
C LYS A 85 4.74 8.48 -16.29
N GLU A 86 5.86 7.77 -16.24
CA GLU A 86 7.17 8.36 -16.01
C GLU A 86 7.88 8.56 -17.36
N VAL A 87 8.56 9.68 -17.49
CA VAL A 87 9.48 9.93 -18.60
C VAL A 87 10.89 9.79 -18.04
N LYS A 88 11.75 9.05 -18.74
CA LYS A 88 13.16 8.98 -18.39
C LYS A 88 13.90 10.16 -19.00
N GLU A 89 14.73 10.81 -18.20
CA GLU A 89 15.60 11.90 -18.63
C GLU A 89 17.04 11.56 -18.24
N GLU A 90 17.98 11.75 -19.18
CA GLU A 90 19.39 11.46 -19.00
C GLU A 90 20.16 12.78 -18.85
N ILE A 91 20.92 12.89 -17.79
CA ILE A 91 21.83 14.03 -17.55
C ILE A 91 23.28 13.55 -17.44
N LYS A 92 24.20 14.36 -17.99
CA LYS A 92 25.63 14.04 -17.96
C LYS A 92 26.25 14.29 -16.60
N LEU A 93 27.30 13.55 -16.29
CA LEU A 93 28.10 13.78 -15.11
C LEU A 93 28.64 15.22 -15.04
N ASP A 94 28.63 15.79 -13.85
CA ASP A 94 29.23 17.09 -13.56
C ASP A 94 30.76 16.93 -13.44
N LYS A 95 31.48 17.42 -14.44
CA LYS A 95 32.94 17.35 -14.50
C LYS A 95 33.65 18.13 -13.37
N ASN A 96 32.92 19.03 -12.72
CA ASN A 96 33.45 19.87 -11.68
C ASN A 96 33.32 19.28 -10.27
N LYS A 97 32.56 18.17 -10.15
CA LYS A 97 32.36 17.48 -8.88
C LYS A 97 33.15 16.17 -8.82
N LYS A 98 33.69 15.88 -7.64
CA LYS A 98 34.32 14.58 -7.38
C LYS A 98 33.24 13.51 -7.22
N GLY A 99 33.47 12.33 -7.80
CA GLY A 99 32.54 11.22 -7.78
C GLY A 99 31.68 11.15 -9.04
N ASN A 100 30.77 10.20 -9.07
CA ASN A 100 29.87 9.98 -10.21
C ASN A 100 28.54 10.70 -9.95
N ILE A 101 28.58 12.00 -10.07
CA ILE A 101 27.51 12.92 -9.68
C ILE A 101 27.01 13.66 -10.91
N CYS A 102 25.70 13.77 -11.05
CA CYS A 102 25.02 14.61 -12.02
C CYS A 102 24.31 15.74 -11.31
N THR A 103 24.38 16.93 -11.88
CA THR A 103 23.72 18.12 -11.37
C THR A 103 22.65 18.56 -12.38
N LEU A 104 21.39 18.52 -11.99
CA LEU A 104 20.28 19.03 -12.81
C LEU A 104 20.16 20.54 -12.68
N SER A 105 20.29 21.06 -11.45
CA SER A 105 20.40 22.48 -11.13
C SER A 105 21.27 22.64 -9.88
N LYS A 106 21.52 23.89 -9.43
CA LYS A 106 22.48 24.18 -8.36
C LYS A 106 22.40 23.28 -7.12
N ASP A 107 21.19 22.90 -6.73
CA ASP A 107 20.92 22.15 -5.49
C ASP A 107 20.31 20.75 -5.74
N LEU A 108 20.13 20.36 -7.03
CA LEU A 108 19.53 19.08 -7.40
C LEU A 108 20.61 18.13 -7.90
N ILE A 109 21.08 17.30 -6.98
CA ILE A 109 22.25 16.46 -7.17
C ILE A 109 21.85 15.00 -7.09
N PHE A 110 22.34 14.19 -8.04
CA PHE A 110 22.10 12.77 -8.14
C PHE A 110 23.41 12.01 -8.33
N ALA A 111 23.49 10.81 -7.82
CA ALA A 111 24.55 9.87 -8.13
C ALA A 111 24.17 9.00 -9.34
N THR A 112 25.16 8.31 -9.93
CA THR A 112 24.91 7.26 -10.91
C THR A 112 25.62 5.97 -10.50
N ASP A 113 25.00 4.84 -10.76
CA ASP A 113 25.56 3.51 -10.75
C ASP A 113 26.12 3.11 -12.12
N ASN A 114 25.82 3.90 -13.17
CA ASN A 114 26.32 3.69 -14.51
C ASN A 114 27.62 4.46 -14.76
N TYR A 115 28.74 3.85 -14.38
CA TYR A 115 30.08 4.44 -14.49
C TYR A 115 30.61 4.48 -15.93
N GLU A 116 30.11 3.60 -16.81
CA GLU A 116 30.60 3.49 -18.18
C GLU A 116 30.06 4.62 -19.06
N ASP A 117 28.76 4.88 -19.00
CA ASP A 117 28.10 5.88 -19.84
C ASP A 117 28.23 7.31 -19.33
N LYS A 118 28.68 7.49 -18.07
CA LYS A 118 28.86 8.81 -17.43
C LYS A 118 27.59 9.67 -17.47
N ILE A 119 26.45 9.03 -17.25
CA ILE A 119 25.13 9.66 -17.20
C ILE A 119 24.37 9.23 -15.94
N CYS A 120 23.45 10.07 -15.50
CA CYS A 120 22.41 9.69 -14.54
C CYS A 120 21.08 9.60 -15.28
N THR A 121 20.37 8.49 -15.09
CA THR A 121 19.02 8.32 -15.61
C THR A 121 18.03 8.69 -14.53
N LEU A 122 17.23 9.73 -14.79
CA LEU A 122 16.22 10.22 -13.86
C LEU A 122 14.82 9.84 -14.33
N SER A 123 13.94 9.53 -13.41
CA SER A 123 12.50 9.47 -13.66
C SER A 123 11.92 10.87 -13.51
N LYS A 124 11.23 11.37 -14.53
CA LYS A 124 10.55 12.67 -14.53
C LYS A 124 9.06 12.50 -14.51
N THR A 125 8.38 13.20 -13.60
CA THR A 125 6.92 13.12 -13.42
C THR A 125 6.36 14.50 -13.15
N ASN A 126 5.32 14.90 -13.88
CA ASN A 126 4.64 16.17 -13.66
C ASN A 126 4.01 16.21 -12.25
N LYS A 127 4.22 17.32 -11.52
CA LYS A 127 3.72 17.48 -10.14
C LYS A 127 2.21 17.44 -10.04
N ASP A 128 1.49 17.93 -11.08
CA ASP A 128 0.03 17.97 -11.04
C ASP A 128 -0.56 16.56 -11.03
N LEU A 129 0.08 15.58 -11.72
CA LEU A 129 -0.32 14.18 -11.66
C LEU A 129 -0.12 13.59 -10.26
N VAL A 130 0.95 13.98 -9.58
CA VAL A 130 1.21 13.56 -8.20
C VAL A 130 0.16 14.19 -7.26
N ASN A 131 -0.12 15.48 -7.43
CA ASN A 131 -1.13 16.21 -6.64
C ASN A 131 -2.53 15.63 -6.84
N GLU A 132 -2.91 15.31 -8.08
CA GLU A 132 -4.18 14.63 -8.37
C GLU A 132 -4.29 13.28 -7.67
N ASN A 133 -3.24 12.48 -7.69
CA ASN A 133 -3.22 11.19 -6.98
C ASN A 133 -3.25 11.38 -5.47
N TYR A 134 -2.52 12.36 -4.95
CA TYR A 134 -2.57 12.70 -3.53
C TYR A 134 -4.01 13.04 -3.09
N LYS A 135 -4.69 13.89 -3.87
CA LYS A 135 -6.09 14.24 -3.63
C LYS A 135 -7.03 13.03 -3.74
N LYS A 136 -6.80 12.15 -4.72
CA LYS A 136 -7.57 10.89 -4.84
C LYS A 136 -7.38 9.98 -3.64
N ILE A 137 -6.15 9.81 -3.16
CA ILE A 137 -5.86 8.92 -2.03
C ILE A 137 -6.39 9.50 -0.72
N PHE A 138 -6.10 10.77 -0.44
CA PHE A 138 -6.28 11.37 0.89
C PHE A 138 -7.45 12.36 1.00
N GLY A 139 -8.06 12.78 -0.11
CA GLY A 139 -9.10 13.81 -0.13
C GLY A 139 -8.61 15.20 0.28
N LYS A 140 -7.32 15.45 0.18
CA LYS A 140 -6.66 16.68 0.62
C LYS A 140 -5.77 17.23 -0.47
N GLU A 141 -5.57 18.53 -0.46
CA GLU A 141 -4.51 19.16 -1.25
C GLU A 141 -3.15 18.93 -0.57
N ILE A 142 -2.09 18.88 -1.38
CA ILE A 142 -0.74 18.86 -0.87
C ILE A 142 -0.17 20.28 -0.90
N ASP A 143 0.45 20.69 0.19
CA ASP A 143 1.33 21.85 0.17
C ASP A 143 2.58 21.54 -0.65
N ALA A 144 3.19 22.57 -1.26
CA ALA A 144 4.40 22.40 -2.05
C ALA A 144 5.46 21.58 -1.29
N TYR A 145 5.96 20.53 -1.92
CA TYR A 145 6.91 19.61 -1.31
C TYR A 145 8.13 19.48 -2.22
N ASP A 146 9.23 20.11 -1.82
CA ASP A 146 10.38 20.29 -2.70
C ASP A 146 11.27 19.05 -2.81
N LYS A 147 11.25 18.19 -1.79
CA LYS A 147 12.10 16.99 -1.73
C LYS A 147 11.40 15.87 -0.95
N PHE A 148 11.48 14.64 -1.43
CA PHE A 148 11.06 13.44 -0.67
C PHE A 148 11.92 12.22 -1.04
N GLN A 149 11.93 11.25 -0.12
CA GLN A 149 12.59 9.96 -0.32
C GLN A 149 11.59 8.97 -0.93
N LEU A 150 11.92 8.38 -2.09
CA LEU A 150 11.09 7.36 -2.72
C LEU A 150 11.35 5.98 -2.10
N ASP A 151 12.63 5.65 -1.90
CA ASP A 151 13.11 4.45 -1.22
C ASP A 151 14.45 4.75 -0.53
N ASN A 152 15.14 3.73 -0.03
CA ASN A 152 16.41 3.91 0.70
C ASN A 152 17.54 4.50 -0.15
N ILE A 153 17.42 4.46 -1.47
CA ILE A 153 18.48 4.89 -2.40
C ILE A 153 18.02 5.97 -3.38
N THR A 154 16.71 6.18 -3.54
CA THR A 154 16.14 7.10 -4.53
C THR A 154 15.57 8.34 -3.87
N VAL A 155 16.05 9.49 -4.27
CA VAL A 155 15.55 10.81 -3.86
C VAL A 155 14.83 11.49 -5.02
N CYS A 156 13.76 12.21 -4.69
CA CYS A 156 12.99 13.01 -5.65
C CYS A 156 13.07 14.47 -5.26
N TYR A 157 13.29 15.33 -6.24
CA TYR A 157 13.29 16.78 -6.09
C TYR A 157 12.27 17.41 -7.03
N LEU A 158 11.57 18.41 -6.55
CA LEU A 158 10.74 19.27 -7.39
C LEU A 158 11.65 20.30 -8.09
N ASN A 159 11.55 20.36 -9.41
CA ASN A 159 12.15 21.42 -10.22
C ASN A 159 11.08 21.93 -11.20
N ASP A 160 10.74 23.21 -11.08
CA ASP A 160 9.64 23.86 -11.79
C ASP A 160 8.29 23.11 -11.57
N ASP A 161 7.82 22.41 -12.58
CA ASP A 161 6.53 21.70 -12.60
C ASP A 161 6.66 20.18 -12.53
N SER A 162 7.87 19.66 -12.29
CA SER A 162 8.13 18.23 -12.36
C SER A 162 9.00 17.74 -11.20
N TYR A 163 8.68 16.54 -10.71
CA TYR A 163 9.57 15.78 -9.84
C TYR A 163 10.58 15.01 -10.68
N TYR A 164 11.85 15.12 -10.30
CA TYR A 164 12.96 14.35 -10.85
C TYR A 164 13.46 13.40 -9.76
N CYS A 165 13.40 12.11 -10.03
CA CYS A 165 13.80 11.08 -9.09
C CYS A 165 15.01 10.30 -9.63
N GLY A 166 16.01 10.13 -8.81
CA GLY A 166 17.24 9.43 -9.15
C GLY A 166 17.98 8.94 -7.93
N LEU A 167 19.12 8.32 -8.16
CA LEU A 167 19.95 7.80 -7.09
C LEU A 167 20.45 8.93 -6.19
N SER A 168 20.28 8.79 -4.88
CA SER A 168 20.80 9.75 -3.89
C SER A 168 22.32 9.75 -3.87
N GLU A 169 22.97 10.89 -3.71
CA GLU A 169 24.42 10.97 -3.50
C GLU A 169 24.89 10.33 -2.17
N GLU A 170 23.99 10.23 -1.21
CA GLU A 170 24.22 9.63 0.11
C GLU A 170 23.83 8.16 0.19
N TYR A 171 23.53 7.52 -0.95
CA TYR A 171 23.06 6.14 -0.90
C TYR A 171 24.16 5.20 -0.39
N THR A 172 23.75 4.28 0.47
CA THR A 172 24.56 3.15 0.91
C THR A 172 23.89 1.85 0.45
N TYR A 173 24.60 1.08 -0.34
CA TYR A 173 24.14 -0.27 -0.69
C TYR A 173 24.14 -1.13 0.57
N THR A 174 22.97 -1.44 1.10
CA THR A 174 22.80 -2.49 2.10
C THR A 174 22.45 -3.78 1.35
N ILE A 175 23.40 -4.71 1.30
CA ILE A 175 23.14 -6.07 0.84
C ILE A 175 22.32 -6.75 1.93
N GLY A 176 20.99 -6.68 1.82
CA GLY A 176 20.05 -7.39 2.67
C GLY A 176 19.15 -8.28 1.83
N ALA A 177 18.59 -9.31 2.43
CA ALA A 177 17.57 -10.10 1.74
C ALA A 177 16.32 -9.22 1.54
N GLU A 178 15.89 -9.08 0.29
CA GLU A 178 14.67 -8.35 -0.02
C GLU A 178 13.45 -9.08 0.57
N PRO A 179 12.58 -8.36 1.27
CA PRO A 179 11.33 -8.93 1.75
C PRO A 179 10.39 -9.20 0.58
N HIS A 180 9.80 -10.39 0.56
CA HIS A 180 8.67 -10.68 -0.32
C HIS A 180 7.37 -10.51 0.46
N THR A 181 6.45 -9.73 -0.08
CA THR A 181 5.14 -9.53 0.53
C THR A 181 4.04 -10.18 -0.29
N TYR A 182 3.11 -10.81 0.40
CA TYR A 182 1.97 -11.50 -0.19
C TYR A 182 0.69 -10.91 0.38
N ARG A 183 -0.27 -10.60 -0.49
CA ARG A 183 -1.52 -9.95 -0.12
C ARG A 183 -2.67 -10.50 -0.96
N ALA A 184 -3.83 -10.60 -0.34
CA ALA A 184 -5.04 -10.98 -1.05
C ALA A 184 -6.28 -10.42 -0.36
N ILE A 185 -7.17 -9.79 -1.13
CA ILE A 185 -8.47 -9.34 -0.63
C ILE A 185 -9.25 -10.56 -0.16
N LYS A 186 -9.76 -10.47 1.06
CA LYS A 186 -10.65 -11.47 1.66
C LYS A 186 -12.10 -11.14 1.36
N ASP A 187 -12.55 -9.97 1.83
CA ASP A 187 -13.93 -9.51 1.76
C ASP A 187 -13.96 -7.99 1.59
N SER A 188 -15.05 -7.47 1.06
CA SER A 188 -15.32 -6.02 1.04
C SER A 188 -16.78 -5.73 1.30
N PHE A 189 -17.04 -4.62 2.00
CA PHE A 189 -18.37 -4.19 2.44
C PHE A 189 -18.56 -2.71 2.19
N LYS A 190 -19.79 -2.31 1.87
CA LYS A 190 -20.23 -0.93 1.86
C LYS A 190 -21.11 -0.68 3.08
N LYS A 191 -20.75 0.32 3.88
CA LYS A 191 -21.49 0.75 5.06
C LYS A 191 -21.63 2.27 5.04
N ASN A 192 -22.82 2.78 4.82
CA ASN A 192 -23.06 4.21 4.58
C ASN A 192 -22.18 4.75 3.45
N ASP A 193 -21.39 5.78 3.74
CA ASP A 193 -20.44 6.39 2.81
C ASP A 193 -19.03 5.76 2.85
N GLU A 194 -18.92 4.58 3.45
CA GLU A 194 -17.64 3.88 3.56
C GLU A 194 -17.61 2.62 2.71
N ILE A 195 -16.42 2.33 2.14
CA ILE A 195 -16.04 1.01 1.66
C ILE A 195 -14.97 0.49 2.63
N ILE A 196 -15.21 -0.72 3.13
CA ILE A 196 -14.31 -1.42 4.04
C ILE A 196 -13.77 -2.64 3.29
N ILE A 197 -12.45 -2.73 3.17
CA ILE A 197 -11.76 -3.84 2.52
C ILE A 197 -10.99 -4.61 3.59
N TYR A 198 -11.21 -5.92 3.63
CA TYR A 198 -10.44 -6.83 4.45
C TYR A 198 -9.50 -7.64 3.57
N ASP A 199 -8.24 -7.77 3.98
CA ASP A 199 -7.27 -8.58 3.28
C ASP A 199 -6.44 -9.45 4.22
N TYR A 200 -5.63 -10.31 3.62
CA TYR A 200 -4.56 -11.05 4.27
C TYR A 200 -3.22 -10.50 3.83
N PHE A 201 -2.31 -10.37 4.77
CA PHE A 201 -0.93 -9.94 4.56
C PHE A 201 0.05 -10.93 5.17
N LEU A 202 1.15 -11.18 4.46
CA LEU A 202 2.28 -11.97 4.93
C LEU A 202 3.57 -11.38 4.34
N LYS A 203 4.57 -11.15 5.19
CA LYS A 203 5.94 -10.81 4.78
C LYS A 203 6.82 -12.05 4.93
N VAL A 204 7.68 -12.32 3.96
CA VAL A 204 8.65 -13.40 4.00
C VAL A 204 10.05 -12.83 3.73
N ILE A 205 10.99 -13.09 4.63
CA ILE A 205 12.40 -12.74 4.50
C ILE A 205 13.22 -13.99 4.81
N ASN A 206 14.13 -14.39 3.94
CA ASN A 206 14.99 -15.58 4.14
C ASN A 206 14.20 -16.87 4.49
N ASN A 207 13.04 -17.06 3.83
CA ASN A 207 12.09 -18.15 4.13
C ASN A 207 11.45 -18.10 5.52
N GLU A 208 11.58 -17.04 6.27
CA GLU A 208 10.89 -16.80 7.53
C GLU A 208 9.65 -15.93 7.33
N CYS A 209 8.54 -16.28 7.98
CA CYS A 209 7.27 -15.56 7.90
C CYS A 209 7.14 -14.51 9.00
N TYR A 210 6.58 -13.35 8.63
CA TYR A 210 6.31 -12.23 9.54
C TYR A 210 4.87 -11.73 9.37
N THR A 211 4.23 -11.33 10.48
CA THR A 211 2.82 -10.92 10.53
C THR A 211 2.60 -9.43 10.32
N SER A 212 3.66 -8.64 10.28
CA SER A 212 3.63 -7.19 10.06
C SER A 212 4.82 -6.79 9.21
N TYR A 213 4.68 -5.68 8.49
CA TYR A 213 5.79 -5.14 7.70
C TYR A 213 6.80 -4.38 8.56
N VAL A 214 6.33 -3.52 9.47
CA VAL A 214 7.19 -2.60 10.24
C VAL A 214 7.83 -3.28 11.43
N LYS A 215 7.14 -4.21 12.07
CA LYS A 215 7.60 -4.91 13.26
C LYS A 215 7.90 -6.36 12.93
N ASP A 216 9.14 -6.76 13.23
CA ASP A 216 9.57 -8.15 13.02
C ASP A 216 8.91 -9.08 14.03
N SER A 217 7.75 -9.58 13.66
CA SER A 217 6.96 -10.52 14.43
C SER A 217 6.95 -11.86 13.70
N LYS A 218 7.88 -12.74 14.05
CA LYS A 218 8.01 -14.07 13.44
C LYS A 218 6.78 -14.94 13.68
N ASN A 219 6.41 -15.71 12.66
CA ASN A 219 5.36 -16.73 12.72
C ASN A 219 5.96 -18.10 12.44
N ASP A 220 6.43 -18.80 13.48
CA ASP A 220 7.10 -20.08 13.36
C ASP A 220 6.23 -21.17 12.71
N LYS A 221 4.91 -21.14 12.93
CA LYS A 221 3.98 -22.09 12.29
C LYS A 221 3.91 -21.87 10.78
N CYS A 222 3.94 -20.62 10.35
CA CYS A 222 4.00 -20.25 8.94
C CYS A 222 5.34 -20.64 8.34
N THR A 223 6.45 -20.34 9.01
CA THR A 223 7.81 -20.65 8.56
C THR A 223 7.96 -22.16 8.31
N LYS A 224 7.58 -23.01 9.26
CA LYS A 224 7.58 -24.47 9.10
C LYS A 224 6.68 -24.94 7.95
N ALA A 225 5.54 -24.29 7.73
CA ALA A 225 4.63 -24.63 6.64
C ALA A 225 5.21 -24.21 5.27
N LEU A 226 5.92 -23.09 5.21
CA LEU A 226 6.58 -22.60 4.00
C LEU A 226 7.74 -23.49 3.55
N GLU A 227 8.52 -24.06 4.47
CA GLU A 227 9.57 -25.04 4.21
C GLU A 227 9.02 -26.27 3.45
N ASN A 228 7.81 -26.70 3.80
CA ASN A 228 7.15 -27.86 3.20
C ASN A 228 6.36 -27.53 1.92
N ASN A 229 5.93 -26.28 1.75
CA ASN A 229 5.08 -25.87 0.64
C ASN A 229 5.56 -24.54 0.07
N LYS A 230 6.57 -24.55 -0.76
CA LYS A 230 7.26 -23.37 -1.33
C LYS A 230 6.36 -22.35 -2.06
N ASN A 231 5.04 -22.50 -2.02
CA ASN A 231 4.09 -21.63 -2.69
C ASN A 231 3.15 -20.94 -1.69
N VAL A 232 3.10 -19.61 -1.76
CA VAL A 232 2.19 -18.76 -0.96
C VAL A 232 0.96 -18.41 -1.81
N ASP A 233 0.01 -19.33 -1.86
CA ASP A 233 -1.29 -19.11 -2.50
C ASP A 233 -2.31 -18.50 -1.53
N TYR A 234 -3.53 -18.25 -2.03
CA TYR A 234 -4.63 -17.70 -1.20
C TYR A 234 -4.98 -18.60 0.01
N LYS A 235 -4.88 -19.93 -0.13
CA LYS A 235 -5.18 -20.85 0.99
C LYS A 235 -4.11 -20.73 2.08
N PHE A 236 -2.86 -20.59 1.67
CA PHE A 236 -1.74 -20.33 2.57
C PHE A 236 -1.91 -19.01 3.31
N LEU A 237 -2.20 -17.92 2.58
CA LEU A 237 -2.48 -16.59 3.17
C LEU A 237 -3.65 -16.62 4.13
N LYS A 238 -4.74 -17.27 3.79
CA LYS A 238 -5.92 -17.43 4.66
C LYS A 238 -5.57 -18.13 5.98
N LYS A 239 -4.63 -19.08 5.97
CA LYS A 239 -4.27 -19.87 7.13
C LYS A 239 -3.21 -19.23 8.01
N TYR A 240 -2.24 -18.54 7.40
CA TYR A 240 -1.05 -18.06 8.10
C TYR A 240 -0.88 -16.54 8.03
N GLY A 241 -1.55 -15.86 7.10
CA GLY A 241 -1.49 -14.41 6.94
C GLY A 241 -2.23 -13.68 8.07
N THR A 242 -1.79 -12.49 8.33
CA THR A 242 -2.44 -11.55 9.26
C THR A 242 -3.56 -10.81 8.53
N ARG A 243 -4.66 -10.60 9.22
CA ARG A 243 -5.79 -9.87 8.67
C ARG A 243 -5.65 -8.39 8.92
N TYR A 244 -5.94 -7.60 7.89
CA TYR A 244 -6.02 -6.14 7.97
C TYR A 244 -7.38 -5.65 7.49
N LYS A 245 -7.74 -4.46 7.93
CA LYS A 245 -8.95 -3.74 7.56
C LYS A 245 -8.56 -2.36 7.08
N HIS A 246 -8.99 -2.02 5.87
CA HIS A 246 -8.76 -0.73 5.24
C HIS A 246 -10.09 -0.02 5.07
N ILE A 247 -10.18 1.23 5.51
CA ILE A 247 -11.41 2.03 5.45
C ILE A 247 -11.21 3.16 4.45
N PHE A 248 -12.15 3.27 3.52
CA PHE A 248 -12.25 4.36 2.55
C PHE A 248 -13.59 5.06 2.73
N LYS A 249 -13.57 6.38 2.85
CA LYS A 249 -14.77 7.20 3.02
C LYS A 249 -15.05 8.04 1.78
N LYS A 250 -16.31 8.12 1.39
CA LYS A 250 -16.76 8.90 0.25
C LYS A 250 -16.87 10.37 0.62
N ASP A 251 -16.23 11.22 -0.17
CA ASP A 251 -16.40 12.66 -0.18
C ASP A 251 -16.51 13.13 -1.64
N ASN A 252 -17.48 14.02 -1.93
CA ASN A 252 -17.71 14.57 -3.28
C ASN A 252 -17.72 13.51 -4.41
N ASN A 253 -18.37 12.34 -4.14
CA ASN A 253 -18.44 11.18 -5.02
C ASN A 253 -17.13 10.41 -5.25
N VAL A 254 -16.04 10.74 -4.57
CA VAL A 254 -14.77 10.03 -4.59
C VAL A 254 -14.53 9.36 -3.24
N TYR A 255 -13.95 8.16 -3.24
CA TYR A 255 -13.56 7.49 -2.01
C TYR A 255 -12.09 7.78 -1.71
N HIS A 256 -11.80 8.19 -0.48
CA HIS A 256 -10.46 8.47 0.01
C HIS A 256 -10.10 7.51 1.15
N TRP A 257 -8.85 7.11 1.22
CA TRP A 257 -8.36 6.31 2.33
C TRP A 257 -8.41 7.08 3.65
N VAL A 258 -8.89 6.40 4.69
CA VAL A 258 -9.05 6.97 6.04
C VAL A 258 -8.10 6.31 7.02
N SER A 259 -8.08 4.99 7.03
CA SER A 259 -7.23 4.24 7.96
C SER A 259 -7.05 2.79 7.56
N SER A 260 -5.99 2.21 8.09
CA SER A 260 -5.72 0.77 8.04
C SER A 260 -5.41 0.26 9.44
N GLU A 261 -5.88 -0.93 9.78
CA GLU A 261 -5.64 -1.53 11.09
C GLU A 261 -5.54 -3.05 11.01
N LYS A 262 -4.65 -3.61 11.82
CA LYS A 262 -4.56 -5.05 12.07
C LYS A 262 -5.80 -5.49 12.85
N ILE A 263 -6.38 -6.62 12.44
CA ILE A 263 -7.51 -7.22 13.14
C ILE A 263 -7.15 -8.62 13.63
N ASN A 264 -7.51 -8.91 14.85
CA ASN A 264 -7.28 -10.19 15.53
C ASN A 264 -8.24 -11.28 15.04
#